data_b8d2c9aba2994f9928be4746f1509d38
#
_entry.id   b8d2c9aba2994f9928be4746f1509d38
#
_cell.length_a   1.000
_cell.length_b   1.000
_cell.length_c   1.000
_cell.angle_alpha   90.00
_cell.angle_beta   90.00
_cell.angle_gamma   90.00
#
_symmetry.space_group_name_H-M   'P 1'
#
loop_
_entity.id
_entity.type
_entity.pdbx_description
1 polymer ?
#
loop_
_entity_poly.entity_id
_entity_poly.type
_entity_poly.pdbx_seq_one_letter_code
_entity_poly.pdbx_strand_id
1 'polypeptide(L)'
;MAMKTSFIFLADGFEEVEALTSIDVMRRAGMPVTTVSINPGLEVTGAHGVTVLADSLYSDNDYSDAEWLVLPGGVPGAPNLAAHEALCDELVAQDERGGNVAAICASPAVVLAPLGILAGRNAVCYPGMEGDIEDVNWCDGAVAVDGNVVTGNGPAAAAPFALTMVAQSLGRDQADAVASGMLFSL
;
A
#
# COMPACT_ATOMS: atom_id res chain seq x y z
N MET A 1 12.24 19.03 -9.83
CA MET A 1 12.93 18.01 -9.03
C MET A 1 12.60 16.65 -9.61
N ALA A 2 13.51 15.66 -9.51
CA ALA A 2 13.17 14.29 -9.89
C ALA A 2 12.07 13.78 -8.93
N MET A 3 11.15 12.95 -9.45
CA MET A 3 10.14 12.31 -8.60
C MET A 3 10.82 11.28 -7.70
N LYS A 4 10.36 11.19 -6.45
CA LYS A 4 10.82 10.21 -5.50
C LYS A 4 10.26 8.83 -5.85
N THR A 5 10.95 7.77 -5.42
CA THR A 5 10.51 6.39 -5.67
C THR A 5 9.44 5.97 -4.65
N SER A 6 8.42 5.31 -5.13
CA SER A 6 7.43 4.60 -4.31
C SER A 6 7.80 3.13 -4.23
N PHE A 7 7.66 2.52 -3.06
CA PHE A 7 7.97 1.12 -2.81
C PHE A 7 6.70 0.34 -2.48
N ILE A 8 6.48 -0.76 -3.17
CA ILE A 8 5.37 -1.69 -2.90
C ILE A 8 5.96 -2.99 -2.38
N PHE A 9 5.67 -3.33 -1.12
CA PHE A 9 6.25 -4.48 -0.45
C PHE A 9 5.43 -5.74 -0.70
N LEU A 10 6.09 -6.79 -1.16
CA LEU A 10 5.49 -8.08 -1.48
C LEU A 10 6.00 -9.15 -0.53
N ALA A 11 5.07 -9.87 0.09
CA ALA A 11 5.31 -11.05 0.89
C ALA A 11 4.54 -12.24 0.32
N ASP A 12 4.99 -13.47 0.53
CA ASP A 12 4.22 -14.64 0.13
C ASP A 12 2.80 -14.59 0.72
N GLY A 13 1.80 -14.83 -0.12
CA GLY A 13 0.40 -14.70 0.20
C GLY A 13 -0.16 -13.27 0.05
N PHE A 14 0.54 -12.37 -0.65
CA PHE A 14 -0.02 -11.06 -1.01
C PHE A 14 -1.26 -11.22 -1.91
N GLU A 15 -2.17 -10.25 -1.86
CA GLU A 15 -3.34 -10.25 -2.75
C GLU A 15 -2.96 -9.67 -4.11
N GLU A 16 -3.12 -10.48 -5.16
CA GLU A 16 -2.63 -10.19 -6.50
C GLU A 16 -3.31 -8.97 -7.14
N VAL A 17 -4.63 -8.87 -7.01
CA VAL A 17 -5.40 -7.75 -7.60
C VAL A 17 -4.96 -6.43 -6.97
N GLU A 18 -4.76 -6.39 -5.66
CA GLU A 18 -4.38 -5.18 -4.92
C GLU A 18 -2.97 -4.72 -5.28
N ALA A 19 -2.00 -5.64 -5.26
CA ALA A 19 -0.61 -5.32 -5.57
C ALA A 19 -0.44 -4.91 -7.03
N LEU A 20 -0.89 -5.76 -7.97
CA LEU A 20 -0.65 -5.54 -9.40
C LEU A 20 -1.41 -4.33 -9.94
N THR A 21 -2.64 -4.08 -9.45
CA THR A 21 -3.39 -2.88 -9.83
C THR A 21 -2.68 -1.63 -9.33
N SER A 22 -2.20 -1.62 -8.08
CA SER A 22 -1.47 -0.46 -7.53
C SER A 22 -0.19 -0.18 -8.32
N ILE A 23 0.59 -1.21 -8.63
CA ILE A 23 1.81 -1.11 -9.46
C ILE A 23 1.47 -0.53 -10.84
N ASP A 24 0.49 -1.09 -11.54
CA ASP A 24 0.12 -0.67 -12.89
C ASP A 24 -0.38 0.77 -12.94
N VAL A 25 -1.30 1.14 -12.04
CA VAL A 25 -1.88 2.48 -11.97
C VAL A 25 -0.81 3.54 -11.71
N MET A 26 0.04 3.32 -10.71
CA MET A 26 1.10 4.27 -10.36
C MET A 26 2.14 4.40 -11.48
N ARG A 27 2.54 3.29 -12.11
CA ARG A 27 3.45 3.29 -13.27
C ARG A 27 2.83 3.98 -14.49
N ARG A 28 1.53 3.80 -14.76
CA ARG A 28 0.80 4.54 -15.83
C ARG A 28 0.80 6.04 -15.58
N ALA A 29 0.76 6.47 -14.32
CA ALA A 29 0.86 7.88 -13.95
C ALA A 29 2.26 8.47 -14.15
N GLY A 30 3.27 7.64 -14.45
CA GLY A 30 4.67 8.03 -14.57
C GLY A 30 5.41 8.10 -13.24
N MET A 31 4.83 7.58 -12.15
CA MET A 31 5.52 7.50 -10.86
C MET A 31 6.61 6.42 -10.89
N PRO A 32 7.83 6.70 -10.40
CA PRO A 32 8.82 5.66 -10.15
C PRO A 32 8.31 4.68 -9.09
N VAL A 33 8.14 3.41 -9.46
CA VAL A 33 7.64 2.36 -8.56
C VAL A 33 8.60 1.17 -8.59
N THR A 34 9.11 0.80 -7.42
CA THR A 34 9.91 -0.39 -7.18
C THR A 34 9.09 -1.40 -6.36
N THR A 35 8.94 -2.60 -6.88
CA THR A 35 8.38 -3.72 -6.11
C THR A 35 9.48 -4.38 -5.29
N VAL A 36 9.22 -4.62 -4.03
CA VAL A 36 10.21 -5.08 -3.05
C VAL A 36 9.77 -6.41 -2.45
N SER A 37 10.56 -7.44 -2.65
CA SER A 37 10.36 -8.71 -1.94
C SER A 37 10.92 -8.62 -0.52
N ILE A 38 10.12 -9.01 0.46
CA ILE A 38 10.60 -9.23 1.83
C ILE A 38 11.08 -10.66 2.06
N ASN A 39 10.92 -11.54 1.07
CA ASN A 39 11.43 -12.91 1.09
C ASN A 39 12.95 -12.93 0.85
N PRO A 40 13.63 -14.08 1.11
CA PRO A 40 15.05 -14.23 0.78
C PRO A 40 15.38 -14.12 -0.72
N GLY A 41 14.40 -14.27 -1.60
CA GLY A 41 14.54 -14.22 -3.06
C GLY A 41 13.56 -13.23 -3.70
N LEU A 42 13.75 -12.97 -4.98
CA LEU A 42 12.91 -12.04 -5.75
C LEU A 42 11.53 -12.63 -6.11
N GLU A 43 11.41 -13.95 -6.15
CA GLU A 43 10.13 -14.61 -6.41
C GLU A 43 9.20 -14.48 -5.20
N VAL A 44 7.98 -14.01 -5.44
CA VAL A 44 6.94 -13.87 -4.43
C VAL A 44 5.65 -14.45 -4.98
N THR A 45 5.03 -15.37 -4.24
CA THR A 45 3.80 -16.02 -4.66
C THR A 45 2.60 -15.45 -3.91
N GLY A 46 1.62 -14.98 -4.65
CA GLY A 46 0.39 -14.42 -4.11
C GLY A 46 -0.55 -15.45 -3.50
N ALA A 47 -1.60 -14.97 -2.85
CA ALA A 47 -2.60 -15.78 -2.13
C ALA A 47 -3.37 -16.75 -3.06
N HIS A 48 -3.44 -16.45 -4.35
CA HIS A 48 -4.13 -17.26 -5.36
C HIS A 48 -3.16 -17.99 -6.31
N GLY A 49 -1.87 -18.07 -5.91
CA GLY A 49 -0.87 -18.89 -6.59
C GLY A 49 -0.20 -18.23 -7.81
N VAL A 50 -0.38 -16.93 -8.01
CA VAL A 50 0.35 -16.19 -9.04
C VAL A 50 1.71 -15.78 -8.49
N THR A 51 2.79 -16.29 -9.09
CA THR A 51 4.16 -15.90 -8.73
C THR A 51 4.63 -14.73 -9.58
N VAL A 52 5.19 -13.73 -8.93
CA VAL A 52 5.80 -12.56 -9.58
C VAL A 52 7.26 -12.45 -9.19
N LEU A 53 8.05 -11.76 -10.03
CA LEU A 53 9.40 -11.34 -9.70
C LEU A 53 9.36 -9.88 -9.22
N ALA A 54 9.76 -9.63 -7.98
CA ALA A 54 9.97 -8.29 -7.49
C ALA A 54 11.20 -7.65 -8.16
N ASP A 55 11.22 -6.32 -8.22
CA ASP A 55 12.33 -5.56 -8.81
C ASP A 55 13.59 -5.63 -7.93
N SER A 56 13.43 -5.76 -6.61
CA SER A 56 14.54 -5.77 -5.64
C SER A 56 14.19 -6.53 -4.37
N LEU A 57 15.22 -6.86 -3.57
CA LEU A 57 15.05 -7.32 -2.20
C LEU A 57 14.92 -6.13 -1.23
N TYR A 58 14.36 -6.37 -0.04
CA TYR A 58 14.24 -5.35 0.99
C TYR A 58 15.58 -4.68 1.31
N SER A 59 16.66 -5.46 1.43
CA SER A 59 18.00 -4.98 1.78
C SER A 59 18.69 -4.14 0.71
N ASP A 60 18.16 -4.11 -0.52
CA ASP A 60 18.82 -3.47 -1.66
C ASP A 60 18.45 -1.98 -1.80
N ASN A 61 17.56 -1.47 -0.93
CA ASN A 61 16.98 -0.15 -1.07
C ASN A 61 17.24 0.75 0.15
N ASP A 62 17.22 2.05 -0.11
CA ASP A 62 17.15 3.12 0.89
C ASP A 62 15.74 3.74 0.81
N TYR A 63 15.00 3.67 1.90
CA TYR A 63 13.62 4.16 1.98
C TYR A 63 13.51 5.57 2.55
N SER A 64 14.61 6.17 3.01
CA SER A 64 14.62 7.45 3.74
C SER A 64 14.03 8.63 2.96
N ASP A 65 14.01 8.55 1.62
CA ASP A 65 13.42 9.56 0.72
C ASP A 65 12.29 8.96 -0.15
N ALA A 66 11.56 7.97 0.39
CA ALA A 66 10.44 7.36 -0.33
C ALA A 66 9.29 8.34 -0.54
N GLU A 67 8.64 8.29 -1.72
CA GLU A 67 7.36 8.98 -1.97
C GLU A 67 6.23 8.28 -1.24
N TRP A 68 6.13 6.97 -1.44
CA TRP A 68 5.14 6.10 -0.80
C TRP A 68 5.78 4.81 -0.31
N LEU A 69 5.34 4.34 0.86
CA LEU A 69 5.48 2.95 1.28
C LEU A 69 4.10 2.29 1.23
N VAL A 70 3.93 1.27 0.38
CA VAL A 70 2.63 0.68 0.04
C VAL A 70 2.58 -0.78 0.43
N LEU A 71 1.51 -1.16 1.14
CA LEU A 71 1.28 -2.51 1.65
C LEU A 71 0.00 -3.10 1.01
N PRO A 72 0.12 -4.06 0.11
CA PRO A 72 -1.01 -4.90 -0.30
C PRO A 72 -1.54 -5.71 0.89
N GLY A 73 -2.76 -6.19 0.77
CA GLY A 73 -3.31 -7.15 1.70
C GLY A 73 -2.98 -8.60 1.33
N GLY A 74 -3.95 -9.46 1.57
CA GLY A 74 -3.82 -10.91 1.43
C GLY A 74 -3.43 -11.60 2.74
N VAL A 75 -3.84 -12.86 2.87
CA VAL A 75 -3.48 -13.72 4.00
C VAL A 75 -2.84 -14.98 3.41
N PRO A 76 -1.59 -15.31 3.80
CA PRO A 76 -0.79 -14.76 4.90
C PRO A 76 0.08 -13.53 4.58
N GLY A 77 -0.08 -12.87 3.44
CA GLY A 77 0.77 -11.75 3.02
C GLY A 77 0.87 -10.62 4.05
N ALA A 78 -0.26 -10.07 4.52
CA ALA A 78 -0.27 -8.99 5.52
C ALA A 78 0.36 -9.43 6.87
N PRO A 79 0.05 -10.61 7.44
CA PRO A 79 0.80 -11.15 8.59
C PRO A 79 2.31 -11.27 8.35
N ASN A 80 2.74 -11.70 7.16
CA ASN A 80 4.16 -11.79 6.82
C ASN A 80 4.83 -10.41 6.77
N LEU A 81 4.14 -9.39 6.23
CA LEU A 81 4.61 -8.00 6.28
C LEU A 81 4.73 -7.50 7.72
N ALA A 82 3.73 -7.78 8.57
CA ALA A 82 3.73 -7.39 9.98
C ALA A 82 4.85 -8.07 10.80
N ALA A 83 5.28 -9.25 10.38
CA ALA A 83 6.38 -9.98 11.04
C ALA A 83 7.78 -9.49 10.62
N HIS A 84 7.88 -8.62 9.61
CA HIS A 84 9.16 -8.10 9.13
C HIS A 84 9.54 -6.83 9.91
N GLU A 85 10.27 -7.01 11.03
CA GLU A 85 10.61 -5.93 11.98
C GLU A 85 11.20 -4.68 11.31
N ALA A 86 12.20 -4.83 10.44
CA ALA A 86 12.83 -3.69 9.77
C ALA A 86 11.86 -2.90 8.84
N LEU A 87 10.87 -3.57 8.22
CA LEU A 87 9.81 -2.89 7.47
C LEU A 87 8.89 -2.12 8.43
N CYS A 88 8.53 -2.71 9.55
CA CYS A 88 7.70 -2.05 10.56
C CYS A 88 8.37 -0.78 11.09
N ASP A 89 9.66 -0.84 11.41
CA ASP A 89 10.45 0.32 11.84
C ASP A 89 10.48 1.42 10.76
N GLU A 90 10.64 1.04 9.48
CA GLU A 90 10.65 2.00 8.39
C GLU A 90 9.28 2.64 8.13
N LEU A 91 8.17 1.90 8.30
CA LEU A 91 6.81 2.45 8.20
C LEU A 91 6.56 3.50 9.28
N VAL A 92 6.98 3.24 10.52
CA VAL A 92 6.88 4.20 11.62
C VAL A 92 7.73 5.44 11.33
N ALA A 93 8.99 5.25 10.92
CA ALA A 93 9.88 6.35 10.56
C ALA A 93 9.35 7.18 9.39
N GLN A 94 8.72 6.54 8.39
CA GLN A 94 8.07 7.22 7.26
C GLN A 94 6.92 8.12 7.75
N ASP A 95 6.05 7.60 8.61
CA ASP A 95 4.93 8.37 9.15
C ASP A 95 5.40 9.52 10.04
N GLU A 96 6.37 9.29 10.93
CA GLU A 96 6.92 10.30 11.83
C GLU A 96 7.54 11.49 11.09
N ARG A 97 8.18 11.26 9.92
CA ARG A 97 8.72 12.33 9.08
C ARG A 97 7.67 12.97 8.14
N GLY A 98 6.39 12.57 8.25
CA GLY A 98 5.30 13.06 7.40
C GLY A 98 5.33 12.51 5.97
N GLY A 99 6.07 11.43 5.73
CA GLY A 99 6.08 10.73 4.44
C GLY A 99 4.83 9.87 4.25
N ASN A 100 4.49 9.57 2.99
CA ASN A 100 3.23 8.91 2.69
C ASN A 100 3.29 7.39 2.93
N VAL A 101 2.23 6.87 3.56
CA VAL A 101 2.03 5.43 3.80
C VAL A 101 0.66 5.02 3.25
N ALA A 102 0.60 3.88 2.58
CA ALA A 102 -0.65 3.35 2.06
C ALA A 102 -0.78 1.85 2.35
N ALA A 103 -1.98 1.42 2.74
CA ALA A 103 -2.27 0.01 3.01
C ALA A 103 -3.70 -0.34 2.60
N ILE A 104 -3.90 -1.56 2.11
CA ILE A 104 -5.21 -2.01 1.65
C ILE A 104 -5.60 -3.36 2.25
N CYS A 105 -6.91 -3.61 2.35
CA CYS A 105 -7.49 -4.89 2.76
C CYS A 105 -7.14 -5.26 4.21
N ALA A 106 -6.37 -6.31 4.42
CA ALA A 106 -5.95 -6.75 5.75
C ALA A 106 -4.87 -5.83 6.36
N SER A 107 -4.01 -5.22 5.54
CA SER A 107 -2.81 -4.53 5.99
C SER A 107 -3.06 -3.30 6.87
N PRO A 108 -4.12 -2.49 6.70
CA PRO A 108 -4.43 -1.42 7.64
C PRO A 108 -4.60 -1.93 9.08
N ALA A 109 -5.37 -3.00 9.26
CA ALA A 109 -5.66 -3.56 10.59
C ALA A 109 -4.52 -4.42 11.14
N VAL A 110 -3.84 -5.21 10.27
CA VAL A 110 -2.84 -6.19 10.70
C VAL A 110 -1.45 -5.58 10.83
N VAL A 111 -1.13 -4.55 10.04
CA VAL A 111 0.21 -3.90 10.04
C VAL A 111 0.14 -2.51 10.64
N LEU A 112 -0.62 -1.57 10.04
CA LEU A 112 -0.52 -0.16 10.42
C LEU A 112 -1.12 0.15 11.80
N ALA A 113 -2.25 -0.46 12.16
CA ALA A 113 -2.88 -0.21 13.44
C ALA A 113 -2.04 -0.66 14.63
N PRO A 114 -1.44 -1.89 14.65
CA PRO A 114 -0.54 -2.29 15.74
C PRO A 114 0.71 -1.43 15.88
N LEU A 115 1.16 -0.78 14.79
CA LEU A 115 2.28 0.17 14.80
C LEU A 115 1.90 1.56 15.33
N GLY A 116 0.60 1.80 15.62
CA GLY A 116 0.11 3.09 16.07
C GLY A 116 -0.03 4.15 14.95
N ILE A 117 0.28 3.80 13.70
CA ILE A 117 0.20 4.73 12.55
C ILE A 117 -1.23 5.21 12.31
N LEU A 118 -2.24 4.39 12.64
CA LEU A 118 -3.65 4.74 12.47
C LEU A 118 -4.30 5.37 13.72
N ALA A 119 -3.56 5.56 14.81
CA ALA A 119 -4.11 6.09 16.06
C ALA A 119 -4.75 7.47 15.84
N GLY A 120 -6.06 7.59 16.15
CA GLY A 120 -6.87 8.78 15.98
C GLY A 120 -7.22 9.15 14.54
N ARG A 121 -6.79 8.37 13.54
CA ARG A 121 -7.04 8.63 12.12
C ARG A 121 -8.28 7.92 11.60
N ASN A 122 -8.89 8.49 10.58
CA ASN A 122 -9.92 7.84 9.78
C ASN A 122 -9.27 6.80 8.86
N ALA A 123 -9.76 5.57 8.90
CA ALA A 123 -9.23 4.47 8.09
C ALA A 123 -10.31 3.48 7.66
N VAL A 124 -10.02 2.70 6.64
CA VAL A 124 -10.81 1.54 6.23
C VAL A 124 -9.89 0.31 6.18
N CYS A 125 -10.47 -0.87 6.38
CA CYS A 125 -9.80 -2.16 6.19
C CYS A 125 -10.76 -3.18 5.59
N TYR A 126 -10.31 -4.41 5.42
CA TYR A 126 -11.20 -5.49 4.98
C TYR A 126 -12.28 -5.74 6.04
N PRO A 127 -13.57 -5.80 5.66
CA PRO A 127 -14.69 -5.94 6.60
C PRO A 127 -14.52 -7.11 7.56
N GLY A 128 -14.64 -6.83 8.85
CA GLY A 128 -14.48 -7.81 9.93
C GLY A 128 -13.05 -7.96 10.44
N MET A 129 -12.08 -7.21 9.92
CA MET A 129 -10.70 -7.19 10.41
C MET A 129 -10.40 -6.04 11.37
N GLU A 130 -11.37 -5.16 11.62
CA GLU A 130 -11.26 -4.03 12.54
C GLU A 130 -10.93 -4.47 13.96
N GLY A 131 -11.44 -5.66 14.35
CA GLY A 131 -11.21 -6.26 15.66
C GLY A 131 -11.55 -5.33 16.83
N ASP A 132 -10.82 -5.50 17.93
CA ASP A 132 -10.93 -4.68 19.13
C ASP A 132 -9.95 -3.47 19.13
N ILE A 133 -9.66 -2.90 17.94
CA ILE A 133 -8.76 -1.76 17.79
C ILE A 133 -9.54 -0.48 18.05
N GLU A 134 -9.50 0.04 19.27
CA GLU A 134 -10.34 1.14 19.74
C GLU A 134 -9.84 2.54 19.37
N ASP A 135 -8.55 2.70 19.06
CA ASP A 135 -7.91 3.98 18.79
C ASP A 135 -7.93 4.40 17.32
N VAL A 136 -8.55 3.62 16.44
CA VAL A 136 -8.72 3.91 15.01
C VAL A 136 -10.17 4.30 14.72
N ASN A 137 -10.39 5.36 13.96
CA ASN A 137 -11.72 5.75 13.49
C ASN A 137 -12.06 4.96 12.22
N TRP A 138 -12.53 3.73 12.37
CA TRP A 138 -12.94 2.91 11.24
C TRP A 138 -14.16 3.50 10.54
N CYS A 139 -14.03 3.75 9.24
CA CYS A 139 -15.03 4.41 8.40
C CYS A 139 -15.66 3.45 7.41
N ASP A 140 -16.87 3.78 6.95
CA ASP A 140 -17.45 3.16 5.76
C ASP A 140 -16.80 3.73 4.50
N GLY A 141 -16.68 2.91 3.46
CA GLY A 141 -16.20 3.33 2.15
C GLY A 141 -15.14 2.41 1.55
N ALA A 142 -14.79 2.69 0.31
CA ALA A 142 -13.78 1.91 -0.41
C ALA A 142 -12.35 2.36 -0.06
N VAL A 143 -12.16 3.67 0.13
CA VAL A 143 -10.87 4.31 0.41
C VAL A 143 -11.07 5.39 1.45
N ALA A 144 -10.14 5.51 2.39
CA ALA A 144 -10.03 6.62 3.33
C ALA A 144 -8.67 7.30 3.17
N VAL A 145 -8.67 8.62 3.37
CA VAL A 145 -7.47 9.47 3.35
C VAL A 145 -7.45 10.26 4.65
N ASP A 146 -6.36 10.16 5.38
CA ASP A 146 -6.13 10.98 6.57
C ASP A 146 -4.68 11.46 6.59
N GLY A 147 -4.48 12.73 6.22
CA GLY A 147 -3.16 13.33 6.08
C GLY A 147 -2.31 12.60 5.03
N ASN A 148 -1.20 12.03 5.47
CA ASN A 148 -0.23 11.28 4.68
C ASN A 148 -0.56 9.77 4.59
N VAL A 149 -1.68 9.33 5.13
CA VAL A 149 -2.07 7.91 5.13
C VAL A 149 -3.28 7.68 4.23
N VAL A 150 -3.17 6.68 3.35
CA VAL A 150 -4.27 6.20 2.50
C VAL A 150 -4.55 4.75 2.82
N THR A 151 -5.82 4.42 3.08
CA THR A 151 -6.25 3.04 3.31
C THR A 151 -7.34 2.63 2.34
N GLY A 152 -7.37 1.36 1.95
CA GLY A 152 -8.37 0.74 1.08
C GLY A 152 -9.01 -0.49 1.74
N ASN A 153 -10.26 -0.79 1.40
CA ASN A 153 -11.01 -1.84 2.08
C ASN A 153 -10.88 -3.24 1.45
N GLY A 154 -10.28 -3.37 0.26
CA GLY A 154 -10.10 -4.70 -0.35
C GLY A 154 -9.94 -4.68 -1.87
N PRO A 155 -9.94 -5.85 -2.53
CA PRO A 155 -9.58 -5.98 -3.95
C PRO A 155 -10.39 -5.08 -4.89
N ALA A 156 -11.68 -4.92 -4.64
CA ALA A 156 -12.54 -4.05 -5.45
C ALA A 156 -12.16 -2.57 -5.35
N ALA A 157 -11.48 -2.17 -4.27
CA ALA A 157 -11.00 -0.81 -4.06
C ALA A 157 -9.59 -0.56 -4.62
N ALA A 158 -8.92 -1.56 -5.19
CA ALA A 158 -7.52 -1.44 -5.62
C ALA A 158 -7.27 -0.28 -6.61
N ALA A 159 -8.15 -0.12 -7.62
CA ALA A 159 -8.01 0.97 -8.58
C ALA A 159 -8.27 2.37 -7.94
N PRO A 160 -9.39 2.63 -7.23
CA PRO A 160 -9.57 3.91 -6.54
C PRO A 160 -8.50 4.17 -5.47
N PHE A 161 -8.01 3.17 -4.77
CA PHE A 161 -6.90 3.30 -3.81
C PHE A 161 -5.63 3.81 -4.50
N ALA A 162 -5.23 3.17 -5.60
CA ALA A 162 -4.04 3.57 -6.35
C ALA A 162 -4.20 4.95 -7.01
N LEU A 163 -5.38 5.25 -7.58
CA LEU A 163 -5.69 6.56 -8.16
C LEU A 163 -5.68 7.68 -7.09
N THR A 164 -6.03 7.35 -5.84
CA THR A 164 -5.93 8.30 -4.73
C THR A 164 -4.48 8.66 -4.42
N MET A 165 -3.56 7.69 -4.41
CA MET A 165 -2.13 7.96 -4.26
C MET A 165 -1.59 8.81 -5.41
N VAL A 166 -1.99 8.52 -6.66
CA VAL A 166 -1.65 9.34 -7.83
C VAL A 166 -2.16 10.77 -7.67
N ALA A 167 -3.41 10.94 -7.23
CA ALA A 167 -4.00 12.27 -7.04
C ALA A 167 -3.27 13.09 -5.96
N GLN A 168 -2.81 12.45 -4.89
CA GLN A 168 -2.04 13.13 -3.84
C GLN A 168 -0.64 13.55 -4.32
N SER A 169 0.04 12.71 -5.12
CA SER A 169 1.39 13.01 -5.59
C SER A 169 1.42 13.91 -6.83
N LEU A 170 0.50 13.73 -7.78
CA LEU A 170 0.55 14.35 -9.12
C LEU A 170 -0.65 15.24 -9.42
N GLY A 171 -1.64 15.28 -8.53
CA GLY A 171 -2.87 16.03 -8.72
C GLY A 171 -3.99 15.22 -9.38
N ARG A 172 -5.21 15.74 -9.21
CA ARG A 172 -6.45 15.09 -9.66
C ARG A 172 -6.49 14.86 -11.17
N ASP A 173 -6.03 15.83 -11.94
CA ASP A 173 -6.06 15.74 -13.42
C ASP A 173 -5.25 14.54 -13.93
N GLN A 174 -4.10 14.24 -13.31
CA GLN A 174 -3.28 13.08 -13.66
C GLN A 174 -3.98 11.76 -13.30
N ALA A 175 -4.61 11.70 -12.12
CA ALA A 175 -5.38 10.52 -11.72
C ALA A 175 -6.56 10.27 -12.67
N ASP A 176 -7.31 11.32 -13.04
CA ASP A 176 -8.43 11.23 -13.96
C ASP A 176 -7.98 10.82 -15.39
N ALA A 177 -6.81 11.28 -15.83
CA ALA A 177 -6.21 10.87 -17.11
C ALA A 177 -5.85 9.37 -17.11
N VAL A 178 -5.27 8.87 -16.02
CA VAL A 178 -4.95 7.44 -15.87
C VAL A 178 -6.24 6.61 -15.82
N ALA A 179 -7.22 7.01 -15.01
CA ALA A 179 -8.51 6.33 -14.90
C ALA A 179 -9.19 6.23 -16.27
N SER A 180 -9.24 7.35 -17.03
CA SER A 180 -9.80 7.38 -18.38
C SER A 180 -9.06 6.44 -19.34
N GLY A 181 -7.72 6.42 -19.31
CA GLY A 181 -6.90 5.54 -20.12
C GLY A 181 -7.09 4.05 -19.80
N MET A 182 -7.52 3.74 -18.58
CA MET A 182 -7.88 2.38 -18.13
C MET A 182 -9.36 2.05 -18.37
N LEU A 183 -10.15 2.96 -18.91
CA LEU A 183 -11.61 2.85 -19.03
C LEU A 183 -12.30 2.62 -17.68
N PHE A 184 -11.69 3.12 -16.61
CA PHE A 184 -12.23 3.04 -15.26
C PHE A 184 -13.17 4.23 -15.02
N SER A 185 -14.42 3.94 -14.64
CA SER A 185 -15.41 4.97 -14.29
C SER A 185 -15.30 5.27 -12.79
N LEU A 186 -14.94 6.51 -12.48
CA LEU A 186 -14.92 7.03 -11.11
C LEU A 186 -16.32 7.37 -10.61
#